data_b51fd684a036df5fd78dd4143cc24519
#
_entry.id   b51fd684a036df5fd78dd4143cc24519
#
_cell.length_a   1.000
_cell.length_b   1.000
_cell.length_c   1.000
_cell.angle_alpha   90.00
_cell.angle_beta   90.00
_cell.angle_gamma   90.00
#
_symmetry.space_group_name_H-M   'P 1'
#
loop_
_entity.id
_entity.type
_entity.pdbx_description
1 polymer ?
#
loop_
_entity_poly.entity_id
_entity_poly.type
_entity_poly.pdbx_seq_one_letter_code
_entity_poly.pdbx_strand_id
1 'polypeptide(L)'
;LPTAEAALASVYRDEILTEADLPKKFFSYTPCFRREAGSYRADERGMVRGHQFNKVEMFQYTLPEKSDEAFEELVTKAENLVKGLGFHFRTVKLAAGDCSASMARTYDIEISIPSMNGYKEVSSVSNARDYQARRGNMRVRRADRSIQFMHTLNGSGLATSRVLPALVEQNQLKD
;
A
#
# COMPACT_ATOMS: atom_id res chain seq x y z
N LEU A 1 -0.54 -11.65 11.24
CA LEU A 1 0.23 -10.92 10.21
C LEU A 1 0.22 -9.42 10.50
N PRO A 2 1.32 -8.68 10.26
CA PRO A 2 1.33 -7.22 10.38
C PRO A 2 0.70 -6.50 9.18
N THR A 3 0.61 -7.17 8.05
CA THR A 3 -0.01 -6.77 6.78
C THR A 3 -0.13 -7.98 5.85
N ALA A 4 -1.06 -7.95 4.90
CA ALA A 4 -1.21 -9.01 3.91
C ALA A 4 -0.15 -8.97 2.80
N GLU A 5 0.63 -7.89 2.68
CA GLU A 5 1.62 -7.71 1.62
C GLU A 5 2.57 -8.90 1.46
N ALA A 6 3.18 -9.37 2.55
CA ALA A 6 4.14 -10.47 2.48
C ALA A 6 3.50 -11.79 1.98
N ALA A 7 2.26 -12.06 2.36
CA ALA A 7 1.52 -13.23 1.89
C ALA A 7 1.19 -13.09 0.39
N LEU A 8 0.68 -11.92 -0.03
CA LEU A 8 0.37 -11.65 -1.43
C LEU A 8 1.63 -11.62 -2.30
N ALA A 9 2.75 -11.10 -1.79
CA ALA A 9 4.04 -11.10 -2.48
C ALA A 9 4.65 -12.51 -2.64
N SER A 10 4.11 -13.51 -1.98
CA SER A 10 4.63 -14.89 -2.02
C SER A 10 3.78 -15.85 -2.88
N VAL A 11 2.70 -15.37 -3.48
CA VAL A 11 1.76 -16.21 -4.26
C VAL A 11 2.43 -16.95 -5.40
N TYR A 12 3.38 -16.29 -6.08
CA TYR A 12 4.11 -16.87 -7.22
C TYR A 12 5.59 -17.15 -6.89
N ARG A 13 5.87 -17.42 -5.61
CA ARG A 13 7.23 -17.76 -5.19
C ARG A 13 7.76 -18.97 -5.94
N ASP A 14 9.01 -18.85 -6.45
CA ASP A 14 9.74 -19.86 -7.25
C ASP A 14 9.10 -20.19 -8.61
N GLU A 15 8.15 -19.37 -9.09
CA GLU A 15 7.45 -19.59 -10.35
C GLU A 15 8.02 -18.75 -11.50
N ILE A 16 7.75 -19.23 -12.72
CA ILE A 16 8.00 -18.52 -13.97
C ILE A 16 6.66 -18.40 -14.70
N LEU A 17 6.09 -17.19 -14.71
CA LEU A 17 4.90 -16.87 -15.46
C LEU A 17 5.25 -16.55 -16.94
N THR A 18 4.24 -16.43 -17.80
CA THR A 18 4.38 -15.89 -19.15
C THR A 18 3.95 -14.43 -19.21
N GLU A 19 4.33 -13.71 -20.27
CA GLU A 19 3.86 -12.33 -20.48
C GLU A 19 2.32 -12.24 -20.49
N ALA A 20 1.66 -13.25 -21.07
CA ALA A 20 0.20 -13.29 -21.15
C ALA A 20 -0.49 -13.46 -19.78
N ASP A 21 0.26 -13.92 -18.78
CA ASP A 21 -0.26 -14.04 -17.41
C ASP A 21 -0.29 -12.71 -16.66
N LEU A 22 0.45 -11.70 -17.11
CA LEU A 22 0.59 -10.42 -16.44
C LEU A 22 -0.27 -9.32 -17.10
N PRO A 23 -0.79 -8.34 -16.35
CA PRO A 23 -0.62 -8.18 -14.90
C PRO A 23 -1.50 -9.12 -14.09
N LYS A 24 -1.04 -9.54 -12.91
CA LYS A 24 -1.87 -10.18 -11.87
C LYS A 24 -2.16 -9.15 -10.78
N LYS A 25 -3.44 -9.00 -10.45
CA LYS A 25 -3.94 -8.03 -9.47
C LYS A 25 -4.71 -8.75 -8.39
N PHE A 26 -4.34 -8.52 -7.15
CA PHE A 26 -4.96 -9.12 -5.97
C PHE A 26 -5.35 -8.06 -4.96
N PHE A 27 -6.32 -8.39 -4.13
CA PHE A 27 -6.55 -7.68 -2.88
C PHE A 27 -6.88 -8.69 -1.77
N SER A 28 -6.60 -8.31 -0.53
CA SER A 28 -6.94 -9.11 0.64
C SER A 28 -7.36 -8.20 1.78
N TYR A 29 -8.52 -8.49 2.38
CA TYR A 29 -8.97 -7.85 3.61
C TYR A 29 -8.56 -8.71 4.80
N THR A 30 -7.71 -8.16 5.67
CA THR A 30 -7.19 -8.91 6.82
C THR A 30 -7.12 -8.07 8.08
N PRO A 31 -7.29 -8.68 9.26
CA PRO A 31 -6.83 -8.08 10.49
C PRO A 31 -5.29 -8.04 10.49
N CYS A 32 -4.75 -6.87 10.86
CA CYS A 32 -3.31 -6.62 10.95
C CYS A 32 -2.97 -6.41 12.42
N PHE A 33 -1.89 -7.05 12.88
CA PHE A 33 -1.43 -7.01 14.26
C PHE A 33 -0.03 -6.41 14.31
N ARG A 34 0.12 -5.30 15.01
CA ARG A 34 1.40 -4.63 15.17
C ARG A 34 1.70 -4.37 16.63
N ARG A 35 2.93 -4.58 17.04
CA ARG A 35 3.36 -4.37 18.42
C ARG A 35 3.39 -2.89 18.81
N GLU A 36 3.61 -1.99 17.86
CA GLU A 36 3.71 -0.52 18.01
C GLU A 36 4.71 -0.07 19.09
N ALA A 37 5.65 -0.91 19.50
CA ALA A 37 6.65 -0.63 20.51
C ALA A 37 7.93 -0.10 19.82
N GLY A 38 8.56 0.92 20.41
CA GLY A 38 9.84 1.48 19.95
C GLY A 38 9.72 2.46 18.78
N SER A 39 8.50 2.88 18.44
CA SER A 39 8.27 3.93 17.45
C SER A 39 8.50 5.30 18.07
N TYR A 40 9.17 6.21 17.33
CA TYR A 40 9.26 7.64 17.68
C TYR A 40 7.89 8.35 17.64
N ARG A 41 6.84 7.65 17.14
CA ARG A 41 5.43 8.09 17.17
C ARG A 41 4.67 7.49 18.35
N ALA A 42 5.36 7.14 19.45
CA ALA A 42 4.75 6.53 20.65
C ALA A 42 3.71 7.44 21.34
N ASP A 43 3.74 8.74 21.05
CA ASP A 43 2.77 9.71 21.57
C ASP A 43 1.41 9.65 20.85
N GLU A 44 1.31 9.00 19.68
CA GLU A 44 0.05 8.77 19.00
C GLU A 44 -0.73 7.67 19.73
N ARG A 45 -1.91 8.01 20.23
CA ARG A 45 -2.76 7.13 21.04
C ARG A 45 -4.16 6.98 20.43
N GLY A 46 -4.93 6.05 20.99
CA GLY A 46 -6.33 5.83 20.62
C GLY A 46 -6.49 5.11 19.29
N MET A 47 -7.59 5.39 18.59
CA MET A 47 -7.97 4.67 17.38
C MET A 47 -7.00 4.89 16.20
N VAL A 48 -6.26 5.99 16.19
CA VAL A 48 -5.31 6.33 15.11
C VAL A 48 -4.13 5.35 15.06
N ARG A 49 -3.79 4.75 16.22
CA ARG A 49 -2.70 3.77 16.33
C ARG A 49 -3.07 2.65 17.29
N GLY A 50 -3.71 1.63 16.74
CA GLY A 50 -4.08 0.43 17.47
C GLY A 50 -3.11 -0.73 17.26
N HIS A 51 -3.09 -1.67 18.20
CA HIS A 51 -2.34 -2.93 18.07
C HIS A 51 -2.96 -3.89 17.06
N GLN A 52 -4.25 -3.75 16.83
CA GLN A 52 -5.02 -4.47 15.81
C GLN A 52 -5.84 -3.48 15.00
N PHE A 53 -5.85 -3.63 13.69
CA PHE A 53 -6.68 -2.89 12.75
C PHE A 53 -6.93 -3.73 11.51
N ASN A 54 -8.01 -3.46 10.82
CA ASN A 54 -8.31 -4.10 9.54
C ASN A 54 -7.78 -3.26 8.38
N LYS A 55 -7.27 -3.95 7.36
CA LYS A 55 -6.75 -3.30 6.17
C LYS A 55 -7.07 -4.11 4.92
N VAL A 56 -7.47 -3.44 3.86
CA VAL A 56 -7.45 -4.00 2.52
C VAL A 56 -6.05 -3.74 1.96
N GLU A 57 -5.35 -4.78 1.56
CA GLU A 57 -4.09 -4.68 0.85
C GLU A 57 -4.32 -5.00 -0.62
N MET A 58 -3.94 -4.08 -1.51
CA MET A 58 -3.90 -4.27 -2.96
C MET A 58 -2.48 -4.66 -3.36
N PHE A 59 -2.35 -5.62 -4.26
CA PHE A 59 -1.04 -6.11 -4.72
C PHE A 59 -1.06 -6.39 -6.21
N GLN A 60 0.01 -6.03 -6.92
CA GLN A 60 0.13 -6.27 -8.35
C GLN A 60 1.50 -6.88 -8.69
N TYR A 61 1.46 -7.83 -9.65
CA TYR A 61 2.63 -8.30 -10.38
C TYR A 61 2.51 -7.79 -11.81
N THR A 62 3.59 -7.23 -12.34
CA THR A 62 3.57 -6.64 -13.68
C THR A 62 4.91 -6.82 -14.40
N LEU A 63 4.90 -6.58 -15.71
CA LEU A 63 6.13 -6.47 -16.50
C LEU A 63 6.94 -5.24 -16.06
N PRO A 64 8.27 -5.29 -16.07
CA PRO A 64 9.13 -4.17 -15.67
C PRO A 64 8.78 -2.85 -16.37
N GLU A 65 8.57 -2.88 -17.67
CA GLU A 65 8.24 -1.71 -18.50
C GLU A 65 6.85 -1.13 -18.23
N LYS A 66 5.97 -1.89 -17.56
CA LYS A 66 4.61 -1.47 -17.18
C LYS A 66 4.49 -1.01 -15.73
N SER A 67 5.57 -1.07 -14.98
CA SER A 67 5.51 -0.89 -13.54
C SER A 67 5.20 0.56 -13.12
N ASP A 68 5.65 1.56 -13.87
CA ASP A 68 5.34 2.96 -13.57
C ASP A 68 3.87 3.30 -13.90
N GLU A 69 3.33 2.78 -15.01
CA GLU A 69 1.92 2.90 -15.37
C GLU A 69 1.02 2.23 -14.29
N ALA A 70 1.40 1.02 -13.87
CA ALA A 70 0.71 0.28 -12.81
C ALA A 70 0.75 1.00 -11.46
N PHE A 71 1.84 1.72 -11.18
CA PHE A 71 1.97 2.52 -9.96
C PHE A 71 0.97 3.69 -9.95
N GLU A 72 0.89 4.46 -11.04
CA GLU A 72 -0.04 5.58 -11.14
C GLU A 72 -1.51 5.11 -11.10
N GLU A 73 -1.81 3.95 -11.71
CA GLU A 73 -3.13 3.31 -11.60
C GLU A 73 -3.46 3.00 -10.13
N LEU A 74 -2.51 2.43 -9.39
CA LEU A 74 -2.73 2.03 -8.00
C LEU A 74 -2.90 3.25 -7.08
N VAL A 75 -2.11 4.31 -7.30
CA VAL A 75 -2.28 5.60 -6.60
C VAL A 75 -3.67 6.17 -6.85
N THR A 76 -4.08 6.23 -8.13
CA THR A 76 -5.41 6.73 -8.51
C THR A 76 -6.54 5.94 -7.85
N LYS A 77 -6.41 4.62 -7.73
CA LYS A 77 -7.39 3.79 -7.02
C LYS A 77 -7.48 4.15 -5.55
N ALA A 78 -6.34 4.27 -4.86
CA ALA A 78 -6.31 4.65 -3.45
C ALA A 78 -6.89 6.05 -3.22
N GLU A 79 -6.54 7.03 -4.07
CA GLU A 79 -7.13 8.37 -4.01
C GLU A 79 -8.65 8.37 -4.22
N ASN A 80 -9.14 7.57 -5.17
CA ASN A 80 -10.58 7.49 -5.45
C ASN A 80 -11.37 6.91 -4.27
N LEU A 81 -10.80 6.00 -3.49
CA LEU A 81 -11.41 5.52 -2.26
C LEU A 81 -11.58 6.65 -1.25
N VAL A 82 -10.54 7.46 -1.06
CA VAL A 82 -10.55 8.61 -0.13
C VAL A 82 -11.51 9.69 -0.62
N LYS A 83 -11.50 10.00 -1.93
CA LYS A 83 -12.45 10.93 -2.57
C LYS A 83 -13.90 10.47 -2.41
N GLY A 84 -14.16 9.17 -2.60
CA GLY A 84 -15.50 8.59 -2.45
C GLY A 84 -16.06 8.68 -1.05
N LEU A 85 -15.21 8.79 -0.03
CA LEU A 85 -15.58 9.01 1.37
C LEU A 85 -15.72 10.52 1.73
N GLY A 86 -15.45 11.41 0.78
CA GLY A 86 -15.57 12.86 0.97
C GLY A 86 -14.47 13.47 1.84
N PHE A 87 -13.34 12.80 2.03
CA PHE A 87 -12.26 13.30 2.88
C PHE A 87 -11.51 14.48 2.27
N HIS A 88 -11.14 15.42 3.12
CA HIS A 88 -10.06 16.35 2.86
C HIS A 88 -8.72 15.61 3.00
N PHE A 89 -7.95 15.51 1.91
CA PHE A 89 -6.74 14.70 1.84
C PHE A 89 -5.63 15.35 1.00
N ARG A 90 -4.46 14.79 1.09
CA ARG A 90 -3.32 15.10 0.20
C ARG A 90 -2.57 13.82 -0.16
N THR A 91 -1.90 13.81 -1.30
CA THR A 91 -0.96 12.77 -1.71
C THR A 91 0.46 13.30 -1.56
N VAL A 92 1.31 12.57 -0.86
CA VAL A 92 2.69 12.95 -0.53
C VAL A 92 3.65 11.94 -1.14
N LYS A 93 4.61 12.42 -1.93
CA LYS A 93 5.73 11.58 -2.36
C LYS A 93 6.75 11.51 -1.24
N LEU A 94 7.09 10.32 -0.78
CA LEU A 94 8.07 10.14 0.29
C LEU A 94 9.48 10.53 -0.17
N ALA A 95 10.20 11.17 0.72
CA ALA A 95 11.66 11.38 0.57
C ALA A 95 12.38 10.02 0.66
N ALA A 96 13.58 9.94 0.06
CA ALA A 96 14.34 8.69 0.04
C ALA A 96 14.67 8.15 1.44
N GLY A 97 14.82 9.03 2.43
CA GLY A 97 15.07 8.63 3.82
C GLY A 97 13.87 8.04 4.55
N ASP A 98 12.65 8.32 4.07
CA ASP A 98 11.40 7.79 4.63
C ASP A 98 10.88 6.58 3.86
N CYS A 99 11.38 6.38 2.64
CA CYS A 99 11.00 5.25 1.81
C CYS A 99 11.64 3.97 2.36
N SER A 100 10.85 2.89 2.44
CA SER A 100 11.41 1.58 2.82
C SER A 100 12.53 1.17 1.87
N ALA A 101 13.59 0.56 2.40
CA ALA A 101 14.71 0.06 1.61
C ALA A 101 14.31 -0.99 0.54
N SER A 102 13.13 -1.59 0.68
CA SER A 102 12.56 -2.52 -0.30
C SER A 102 11.79 -1.83 -1.43
N MET A 103 11.58 -0.51 -1.35
CA MET A 103 10.74 0.22 -2.29
C MET A 103 11.54 1.25 -3.07
N ALA A 104 11.32 1.29 -4.39
CA ALA A 104 11.96 2.28 -5.26
C ALA A 104 11.21 3.62 -5.28
N ARG A 105 9.90 3.59 -4.98
CA ARG A 105 9.02 4.77 -4.99
C ARG A 105 7.81 4.50 -4.09
N THR A 106 7.46 5.48 -3.26
CA THR A 106 6.28 5.41 -2.40
C THR A 106 5.55 6.75 -2.39
N TYR A 107 4.21 6.68 -2.49
CA TYR A 107 3.30 7.78 -2.26
C TYR A 107 2.36 7.42 -1.12
N ASP A 108 2.23 8.33 -0.16
CA ASP A 108 1.27 8.22 0.94
C ASP A 108 0.06 9.10 0.67
N ILE A 109 -1.12 8.55 0.86
CA ILE A 109 -2.37 9.30 0.87
C ILE A 109 -2.71 9.57 2.33
N GLU A 110 -2.75 10.84 2.67
CA GLU A 110 -2.97 11.34 4.03
C GLU A 110 -4.27 12.11 4.12
N ILE A 111 -5.09 11.80 5.12
CA ILE A 111 -6.34 12.50 5.41
C ILE A 111 -6.18 13.45 6.58
N SER A 112 -6.91 14.57 6.54
CA SER A 112 -6.96 15.53 7.64
C SER A 112 -7.72 14.92 8.84
N ILE A 113 -7.14 15.06 10.03
CA ILE A 113 -7.81 14.76 11.31
C ILE A 113 -7.89 16.05 12.11
N PRO A 114 -9.07 16.69 12.19
CA PRO A 114 -9.24 18.01 12.80
C PRO A 114 -8.70 18.12 14.22
N SER A 115 -8.98 17.14 15.08
CA SER A 115 -8.53 17.14 16.48
C SER A 115 -7.01 17.10 16.64
N MET A 116 -6.31 16.59 15.63
CA MET A 116 -4.84 16.51 15.60
C MET A 116 -4.20 17.71 14.90
N ASN A 117 -5.01 18.62 14.35
CA ASN A 117 -4.55 19.74 13.52
C ASN A 117 -3.50 19.32 12.47
N GLY A 118 -3.74 18.19 11.82
CA GLY A 118 -2.76 17.61 10.90
C GLY A 118 -3.31 16.50 10.02
N TYR A 119 -2.40 15.89 9.29
CA TYR A 119 -2.71 14.81 8.36
C TYR A 119 -2.17 13.48 8.88
N LYS A 120 -2.88 12.39 8.58
CA LYS A 120 -2.45 11.02 8.87
C LYS A 120 -2.59 10.14 7.64
N GLU A 121 -1.56 9.35 7.40
CA GLU A 121 -1.53 8.36 6.34
C GLU A 121 -2.64 7.31 6.54
N VAL A 122 -3.44 7.08 5.51
CA VAL A 122 -4.45 6.02 5.45
C VAL A 122 -4.17 5.00 4.37
N SER A 123 -3.32 5.36 3.41
CA SER A 123 -2.84 4.47 2.37
C SER A 123 -1.40 4.81 2.02
N SER A 124 -0.58 3.79 1.87
CA SER A 124 0.77 3.91 1.32
C SER A 124 0.82 3.05 0.07
N VAL A 125 1.16 3.64 -1.07
CA VAL A 125 1.28 2.96 -2.36
C VAL A 125 2.74 2.92 -2.76
N SER A 126 3.25 1.72 -3.05
CA SER A 126 4.68 1.51 -3.30
C SER A 126 4.94 0.67 -4.54
N ASN A 127 6.03 1.00 -5.23
CA ASN A 127 6.61 0.19 -6.30
C ASN A 127 7.95 -0.38 -5.82
N ALA A 128 8.00 -1.70 -5.64
CA ALA A 128 9.20 -2.42 -5.21
C ALA A 128 10.12 -2.78 -6.40
N ARG A 129 9.69 -2.50 -7.63
CA ARG A 129 10.35 -3.02 -8.84
C ARG A 129 10.62 -4.51 -8.70
N ASP A 130 11.84 -4.95 -8.95
CA ASP A 130 12.24 -6.36 -8.89
C ASP A 130 12.74 -6.82 -7.50
N TYR A 131 12.75 -5.94 -6.49
CA TYR A 131 13.29 -6.25 -5.17
C TYR A 131 12.65 -7.49 -4.52
N GLN A 132 11.32 -7.53 -4.49
CA GLN A 132 10.59 -8.66 -3.92
C GLN A 132 10.64 -9.88 -4.84
N ALA A 133 10.56 -9.66 -6.15
CA ALA A 133 10.63 -10.74 -7.13
C ALA A 133 11.97 -11.49 -7.10
N ARG A 134 13.10 -10.79 -6.91
CA ARG A 134 14.41 -11.43 -6.72
C ARG A 134 14.43 -12.31 -5.48
N ARG A 135 13.86 -11.89 -4.37
CA ARG A 135 13.82 -12.64 -3.11
C ARG A 135 12.86 -13.83 -3.17
N GLY A 136 11.74 -13.66 -3.84
CA GLY A 136 10.77 -14.72 -4.07
C GLY A 136 11.06 -15.58 -5.29
N ASN A 137 12.16 -15.30 -6.06
CA ASN A 137 12.51 -16.00 -7.29
C ASN A 137 11.35 -16.03 -8.30
N MET A 138 10.60 -14.92 -8.39
CA MET A 138 9.41 -14.77 -9.24
C MET A 138 9.79 -14.15 -10.57
N ARG A 139 9.61 -14.89 -11.65
CA ARG A 139 10.15 -14.55 -12.98
C ARG A 139 9.05 -14.58 -14.04
N VAL A 140 9.33 -13.90 -15.15
CA VAL A 140 8.49 -13.93 -16.34
C VAL A 140 9.31 -14.37 -17.54
N ARG A 141 8.75 -15.27 -18.34
CA ARG A 141 9.31 -15.67 -19.64
C ARG A 141 8.74 -14.76 -20.71
N ARG A 142 9.64 -14.11 -21.43
CA ARG A 142 9.33 -13.20 -22.53
C ARG A 142 9.02 -13.97 -23.83
N ALA A 143 8.44 -13.25 -24.80
CA ALA A 143 8.16 -13.81 -26.14
C ALA A 143 9.42 -14.30 -26.86
N ASP A 144 10.56 -13.64 -26.65
CA ASP A 144 11.87 -14.04 -27.17
C ASP A 144 12.53 -15.18 -26.39
N ARG A 145 11.81 -15.79 -25.41
CA ARG A 145 12.23 -16.84 -24.49
C ARG A 145 13.22 -16.39 -23.40
N SER A 146 13.63 -15.14 -23.35
CA SER A 146 14.42 -14.62 -22.24
C SER A 146 13.61 -14.67 -20.93
N ILE A 147 14.32 -14.73 -19.81
CA ILE A 147 13.71 -14.77 -18.47
C ILE A 147 14.21 -13.57 -17.68
N GLN A 148 13.29 -12.85 -17.07
CA GLN A 148 13.60 -11.72 -16.20
C GLN A 148 12.72 -11.74 -14.94
N PHE A 149 13.11 -10.97 -13.92
CA PHE A 149 12.27 -10.77 -12.74
C PHE A 149 11.08 -9.87 -13.08
N MET A 150 9.90 -10.22 -12.58
CA MET A 150 8.74 -9.33 -12.67
C MET A 150 8.87 -8.17 -11.66
N HIS A 151 8.06 -7.13 -11.82
CA HIS A 151 7.95 -6.06 -10.83
C HIS A 151 6.71 -6.27 -9.94
N THR A 152 6.82 -5.82 -8.70
CA THR A 152 5.72 -5.89 -7.72
C THR A 152 5.38 -4.52 -7.18
N LEU A 153 4.10 -4.32 -6.93
CA LEU A 153 3.54 -3.10 -6.38
C LEU A 153 2.51 -3.45 -5.32
N ASN A 154 2.41 -2.61 -4.30
CA ASN A 154 1.39 -2.75 -3.27
C ASN A 154 0.78 -1.40 -2.90
N GLY A 155 -0.40 -1.45 -2.29
CA GLY A 155 -1.05 -0.26 -1.77
C GLY A 155 -2.18 -0.61 -0.83
N SER A 156 -2.40 0.22 0.19
CA SER A 156 -3.52 0.02 1.09
C SER A 156 -4.82 0.52 0.46
N GLY A 157 -5.81 -0.35 0.37
CA GLY A 157 -7.21 -0.01 0.03
C GLY A 157 -8.02 0.35 1.26
N LEU A 158 -7.43 1.02 2.13
CA LEU A 158 -7.40 1.82 3.32
C LEU A 158 -7.21 1.02 4.62
N ALA A 159 -6.60 1.70 5.61
CA ALA A 159 -6.48 1.24 6.99
C ALA A 159 -7.67 1.77 7.81
N THR A 160 -8.56 0.88 8.23
CA THR A 160 -9.86 1.25 8.81
C THR A 160 -9.76 2.05 10.11
N SER A 161 -8.75 1.82 10.94
CA SER A 161 -8.59 2.49 12.22
C SER A 161 -8.42 4.01 12.12
N ARG A 162 -7.76 4.50 11.08
CA ARG A 162 -7.56 5.93 10.83
C ARG A 162 -8.70 6.57 10.06
N VAL A 163 -9.35 5.79 9.21
CA VAL A 163 -10.51 6.25 8.43
C VAL A 163 -11.69 6.59 9.33
N LEU A 164 -11.96 5.78 10.36
CA LEU A 164 -13.12 5.97 11.21
C LEU A 164 -13.11 7.29 12.00
N PRO A 165 -12.05 7.64 12.78
CA PRO A 165 -12.02 8.91 13.48
C PRO A 165 -12.09 10.12 12.55
N ALA A 166 -11.40 10.07 11.42
CA ALA A 166 -11.47 11.15 10.45
C ALA A 166 -12.86 11.31 9.84
N LEU A 167 -13.57 10.21 9.56
CA LEU A 167 -14.93 10.23 9.04
C LEU A 167 -15.89 10.89 10.04
N VAL A 168 -15.78 10.51 11.31
CA VAL A 168 -16.62 11.08 12.40
C VAL A 168 -16.31 12.57 12.56
N GLU A 169 -15.03 12.93 12.72
CA GLU A 169 -14.65 14.31 13.00
C GLU A 169 -14.95 15.28 11.84
N GLN A 170 -14.74 14.85 10.59
CA GLN A 170 -15.00 15.70 9.41
C GLN A 170 -16.49 15.88 9.10
N ASN A 171 -17.34 15.00 9.63
CA ASN A 171 -18.80 15.04 9.44
C ASN A 171 -19.58 15.40 10.69
N GLN A 172 -18.92 15.75 11.78
CA GLN A 172 -19.57 16.15 13.03
C GLN A 172 -20.28 17.49 12.84
N LEU A 173 -21.57 17.51 13.14
CA LEU A 173 -22.38 18.72 13.13
C LEU A 173 -22.31 19.40 14.48
N LYS A 174 -22.51 20.73 14.50
CA LYS A 174 -22.84 21.45 15.73
C LYS A 174 -24.32 21.20 16.03
N ASP A 175 -24.62 20.72 17.21
CA ASP A 175 -25.98 20.63 17.75
C ASP A 175 -26.62 22.02 17.91
#